data_a355e40367f5ced58933fa1626d1c81c
#
_entry.id   a355e40367f5ced58933fa1626d1c81c
#
_cell.length_a   1.000
_cell.length_b   1.000
_cell.length_c   1.000
_cell.angle_alpha   90.00
_cell.angle_beta   90.00
_cell.angle_gamma   90.00
#
_symmetry.space_group_name_H-M   'P 1'
#
loop_
_entity.id
_entity.type
_entity.pdbx_description
1 polymer ?
#
loop_
_entity_poly.entity_id
_entity_poly.type
_entity_poly.pdbx_seq_one_letter_code
_entity_poly.pdbx_strand_id
1 'polypeptide(L)'
;YPLITAIMKKVGYKVSFITNQFASTSNQGTICDLSGGFFLNDKRLARLQYDHRNERMYKYDGDLVDKSISMIKWGGKSDFTIFHLIGQHFDYSQRCPQNQKHITVNMLNRKDLSKESQKIMCDYDNSILYNDSVLSKIVDYYKNEDAVIVYMPDHSEGMFAPGISSKWGRSSFAKIDYANAYENFQIPLWIY
;
A
#
# COMPACT_ATOMS: atom_id res chain seq x y z
N TYR A 1 6.63 21.28 -7.41
CA TYR A 1 5.17 21.27 -7.22
C TYR A 1 4.86 21.08 -5.74
N PRO A 2 3.85 21.79 -5.17
CA PRO A 2 3.46 21.56 -3.79
C PRO A 2 2.86 20.17 -3.61
N LEU A 3 3.17 19.52 -2.48
CA LEU A 3 2.59 18.23 -2.12
C LEU A 3 1.11 18.41 -1.77
N ILE A 4 0.29 17.41 -2.05
CA ILE A 4 -1.15 17.43 -1.75
C ILE A 4 -1.41 17.70 -0.26
N THR A 5 -0.59 17.12 0.62
CA THR A 5 -0.66 17.35 2.07
C THR A 5 -0.49 18.82 2.45
N ALA A 6 0.48 19.51 1.85
CA ALA A 6 0.69 20.94 2.08
C ALA A 6 -0.48 21.78 1.55
N ILE A 7 -1.06 21.40 0.41
CA ILE A 7 -2.24 22.07 -0.14
C ILE A 7 -3.42 21.90 0.82
N MET A 8 -3.70 20.68 1.27
CA MET A 8 -4.82 20.40 2.18
C MET A 8 -4.68 21.13 3.50
N LYS A 9 -3.47 21.20 4.08
CA LYS A 9 -3.22 22.03 5.26
C LYS A 9 -3.50 23.50 5.01
N LYS A 10 -3.07 24.03 3.88
CA LYS A 10 -3.25 25.44 3.54
C LYS A 10 -4.73 25.83 3.39
N VAL A 11 -5.56 24.90 2.94
CA VAL A 11 -7.02 25.14 2.83
C VAL A 11 -7.78 24.74 4.10
N GLY A 12 -7.08 24.43 5.22
CA GLY A 12 -7.67 24.31 6.54
C GLY A 12 -7.97 22.87 7.01
N TYR A 13 -7.62 21.87 6.22
CA TYR A 13 -7.74 20.47 6.67
C TYR A 13 -6.71 20.11 7.74
N LYS A 14 -7.11 19.25 8.66
CA LYS A 14 -6.19 18.47 9.49
C LYS A 14 -5.63 17.32 8.67
N VAL A 15 -4.32 17.22 8.57
CA VAL A 15 -3.66 16.22 7.71
C VAL A 15 -3.00 15.14 8.55
N SER A 16 -3.45 13.90 8.35
CA SER A 16 -2.84 12.70 8.92
C SER A 16 -2.14 11.88 7.83
N PHE A 17 -0.89 11.51 8.07
CA PHE A 17 -0.15 10.59 7.20
C PHE A 17 0.24 9.35 7.98
N ILE A 18 -0.46 8.26 7.71
CA ILE A 18 -0.33 6.98 8.39
C ILE A 18 0.38 6.01 7.44
N THR A 19 1.59 5.60 7.78
CA THR A 19 2.42 4.83 6.85
C THR A 19 3.03 3.60 7.49
N ASN A 20 3.09 2.52 6.72
CA ASN A 20 3.86 1.33 7.05
C ASN A 20 5.17 1.23 6.23
N GLN A 21 5.50 2.29 5.51
CA GLN A 21 6.70 2.40 4.71
C GLN A 21 7.57 3.56 5.20
N PHE A 22 8.32 3.35 6.29
CA PHE A 22 9.37 4.28 6.68
C PHE A 22 10.59 4.03 5.80
N ALA A 23 11.20 5.10 5.32
CA ALA A 23 12.47 4.97 4.64
C ALA A 23 13.51 4.36 5.57
N SER A 24 14.20 3.37 5.07
CA SER A 24 15.38 2.83 5.72
C SER A 24 16.45 3.92 5.79
N THR A 25 17.07 4.05 6.95
CA THR A 25 18.26 4.89 7.13
C THR A 25 19.51 4.26 6.50
N SER A 26 19.39 3.15 5.78
CA SER A 26 20.48 2.55 5.04
C SER A 26 20.90 3.46 3.88
N ASN A 27 22.19 3.71 3.76
CA ASN A 27 22.86 4.61 2.83
C ASN A 27 22.70 4.30 1.32
N GLN A 28 21.68 3.58 0.94
CA GLN A 28 21.33 3.27 -0.45
C GLN A 28 20.01 3.97 -0.79
N GLY A 29 20.03 5.31 -0.75
CA GLY A 29 18.89 6.11 -1.10
C GLY A 29 18.49 5.92 -2.55
N THR A 30 17.41 5.22 -2.80
CA THR A 30 16.65 5.36 -4.03
C THR A 30 15.89 6.69 -4.00
N ILE A 31 15.47 7.19 -5.15
CA ILE A 31 14.67 8.44 -5.24
C ILE A 31 13.39 8.32 -4.40
N CYS A 32 12.82 7.13 -4.26
CA CYS A 32 11.68 6.86 -3.38
C CYS A 32 12.02 7.03 -1.91
N ASP A 33 13.21 6.59 -1.46
CA ASP A 33 13.68 6.79 -0.10
C ASP A 33 13.94 8.28 0.19
N LEU A 34 14.40 9.04 -0.79
CA LEU A 34 14.62 10.47 -0.66
C LEU A 34 13.30 11.25 -0.51
N SER A 35 12.25 10.90 -1.24
CA SER A 35 10.97 11.62 -1.15
C SER A 35 10.17 11.23 0.09
N GLY A 36 9.97 9.93 0.35
CA GLY A 36 9.22 9.44 1.49
C GLY A 36 9.97 9.60 2.81
N GLY A 37 11.23 9.13 2.88
CA GLY A 37 12.02 9.14 4.09
C GLY A 37 12.49 10.51 4.52
N PHE A 38 12.84 11.38 3.59
CA PHE A 38 13.23 12.73 3.89
C PHE A 38 12.11 13.52 4.57
N PHE A 39 10.90 13.45 4.02
CA PHE A 39 9.74 14.12 4.62
C PHE A 39 9.26 13.46 5.91
N LEU A 40 9.35 12.16 6.04
CA LEU A 40 8.92 11.44 7.24
C LEU A 40 9.92 11.56 8.39
N ASN A 41 11.21 11.60 8.11
CA ASN A 41 12.26 11.63 9.13
C ASN A 41 12.67 13.03 9.54
N ASP A 42 12.60 14.03 8.67
CA ASP A 42 12.84 15.43 9.06
C ASP A 42 11.62 15.99 9.79
N LYS A 43 11.74 16.16 11.10
CA LYS A 43 10.64 16.66 11.96
C LYS A 43 10.12 18.05 11.56
N ARG A 44 10.98 18.90 10.97
CA ARG A 44 10.56 20.24 10.53
C ARG A 44 9.68 20.14 9.29
N LEU A 45 10.11 19.37 8.30
CA LEU A 45 9.36 19.14 7.06
C LEU A 45 8.07 18.36 7.33
N ALA A 46 8.13 17.36 8.21
CA ALA A 46 6.94 16.63 8.62
C ALA A 46 5.87 17.56 9.21
N ARG A 47 6.23 18.51 10.08
CA ARG A 47 5.28 19.48 10.66
C ARG A 47 4.66 20.42 9.64
N LEU A 48 5.35 20.70 8.53
CA LEU A 48 4.80 21.50 7.44
C LEU A 48 3.80 20.70 6.59
N GLN A 49 3.93 19.37 6.56
CA GLN A 49 3.12 18.49 5.72
C GLN A 49 1.97 17.84 6.47
N TYR A 50 2.21 17.43 7.72
CA TYR A 50 1.26 16.64 8.51
C TYR A 50 1.01 17.27 9.87
N ASP A 51 -0.23 17.16 10.36
CA ASP A 51 -0.57 17.44 11.75
C ASP A 51 -0.35 16.19 12.60
N HIS A 52 -0.56 15.02 12.01
CA HIS A 52 -0.38 13.73 12.67
C HIS A 52 0.31 12.71 11.74
N ARG A 53 1.14 11.85 12.33
CA ARG A 53 1.71 10.65 11.72
C ARG A 53 1.94 9.59 12.78
N ASN A 54 1.97 8.32 12.37
CA ASN A 54 2.38 7.25 13.29
C ASN A 54 3.89 7.30 13.56
N GLU A 55 4.28 6.83 14.73
CA GLU A 55 5.67 6.89 15.19
C GLU A 55 6.52 5.67 14.81
N ARG A 56 5.86 4.55 14.44
CA ARG A 56 6.52 3.28 14.11
C ARG A 56 5.79 2.54 13.02
N MET A 57 6.53 1.68 12.31
CA MET A 57 5.95 0.65 11.45
C MET A 57 5.35 -0.49 12.26
N TYR A 58 4.42 -1.16 11.65
CA TYR A 58 3.82 -2.38 12.16
C TYR A 58 4.14 -3.54 11.22
N LYS A 59 4.11 -4.75 11.73
CA LYS A 59 4.39 -5.95 10.92
C LYS A 59 3.37 -6.11 9.79
N TYR A 60 2.12 -5.77 10.05
CA TYR A 60 1.02 -5.87 9.11
C TYR A 60 0.23 -4.57 9.02
N ASP A 61 -0.33 -4.29 7.84
CA ASP A 61 -1.13 -3.09 7.61
C ASP A 61 -2.40 -3.05 8.46
N GLY A 62 -2.99 -4.21 8.77
CA GLY A 62 -4.13 -4.28 9.68
C GLY A 62 -3.82 -3.76 11.07
N ASP A 63 -2.63 -4.07 11.61
CA ASP A 63 -2.19 -3.56 12.91
C ASP A 63 -1.97 -2.02 12.87
N LEU A 64 -1.41 -1.52 11.75
CA LEU A 64 -1.25 -0.09 11.53
C LEU A 64 -2.61 0.61 11.56
N VAL A 65 -3.58 0.11 10.79
CA VAL A 65 -4.92 0.69 10.70
C VAL A 65 -5.63 0.65 12.05
N ASP A 66 -5.66 -0.51 12.74
CA ASP A 66 -6.31 -0.68 14.03
C ASP A 66 -5.77 0.29 15.10
N LYS A 67 -4.45 0.51 15.09
CA LYS A 67 -3.82 1.45 16.05
C LYS A 67 -4.02 2.90 15.65
N SER A 68 -4.02 3.22 14.37
CA SER A 68 -4.10 4.60 13.90
C SER A 68 -5.52 5.14 13.95
N ILE A 69 -6.53 4.35 13.62
CA ILE A 69 -7.93 4.74 13.67
C ILE A 69 -8.33 5.24 15.06
N SER A 70 -7.85 4.58 16.11
CA SER A 70 -8.14 5.00 17.49
C SER A 70 -7.51 6.35 17.87
N MET A 71 -6.48 6.78 17.16
CA MET A 71 -5.76 8.04 17.40
C MET A 71 -6.27 9.19 16.53
N ILE A 72 -6.88 8.91 15.37
CA ILE A 72 -7.43 9.92 14.46
C ILE A 72 -8.83 10.29 14.89
N LYS A 73 -8.96 11.02 16.01
CA LYS A 73 -10.23 11.63 16.42
C LYS A 73 -10.11 13.13 16.33
N TRP A 74 -10.39 13.67 15.18
CA TRP A 74 -10.43 15.10 14.94
C TRP A 74 -11.85 15.61 15.17
N GLY A 75 -12.18 16.05 16.35
CA GLY A 75 -13.52 16.54 16.65
C GLY A 75 -13.92 17.76 15.79
N GLY A 76 -14.75 17.54 14.78
CA GLY A 76 -15.53 18.58 14.11
C GLY A 76 -14.82 19.46 13.11
N LYS A 77 -13.72 19.04 12.49
CA LYS A 77 -13.05 19.75 11.38
C LYS A 77 -12.85 18.82 10.20
N SER A 78 -12.73 19.41 9.01
CA SER A 78 -12.40 18.65 7.81
C SER A 78 -11.03 17.98 7.92
N ASP A 79 -11.01 16.67 7.74
CA ASP A 79 -9.82 15.83 7.85
C ASP A 79 -9.37 15.35 6.47
N PHE A 80 -8.07 15.25 6.27
CA PHE A 80 -7.45 14.60 5.12
C PHE A 80 -6.48 13.55 5.63
N THR A 81 -6.85 12.29 5.52
CA THR A 81 -6.04 11.17 6.00
C THR A 81 -5.52 10.34 4.83
N ILE A 82 -4.22 10.10 4.83
CA ILE A 82 -3.55 9.18 3.91
C ILE A 82 -3.13 7.94 4.69
N PHE A 83 -3.64 6.78 4.29
CA PHE A 83 -3.12 5.47 4.69
C PHE A 83 -2.16 4.97 3.62
N HIS A 84 -0.87 5.06 3.88
CA HIS A 84 0.18 4.60 2.98
C HIS A 84 0.59 3.18 3.42
N LEU A 85 -0.12 2.21 2.87
CA LEU A 85 0.01 0.80 3.21
C LEU A 85 1.20 0.19 2.45
N ILE A 86 1.75 -0.89 2.97
CA ILE A 86 2.74 -1.68 2.25
C ILE A 86 2.07 -2.62 1.23
N GLY A 87 0.81 -2.97 1.48
CA GLY A 87 -0.01 -3.75 0.57
C GLY A 87 0.63 -5.07 0.13
N GLN A 88 0.67 -5.30 -1.17
CA GLN A 88 1.25 -6.48 -1.82
C GLN A 88 2.72 -6.31 -2.22
N HIS A 89 3.44 -5.37 -1.63
CA HIS A 89 4.87 -5.22 -1.93
C HIS A 89 5.65 -6.51 -1.62
N PHE A 90 6.59 -6.88 -2.48
CA PHE A 90 7.49 -8.03 -2.25
C PHE A 90 8.26 -7.88 -0.90
N ASP A 91 8.47 -8.89 -0.08
CA ASP A 91 8.15 -10.31 -0.20
C ASP A 91 6.70 -10.59 0.23
N TYR A 92 5.88 -11.17 -0.66
CA TYR A 92 4.44 -11.41 -0.44
C TYR A 92 4.17 -12.32 0.74
N SER A 93 5.07 -13.28 1.03
CA SER A 93 4.92 -14.21 2.15
C SER A 93 4.83 -13.50 3.50
N GLN A 94 5.35 -12.27 3.57
CA GLN A 94 5.40 -11.42 4.76
C GLN A 94 4.20 -10.47 4.88
N ARG A 95 3.30 -10.41 3.87
CA ARG A 95 2.24 -9.40 3.80
C ARG A 95 0.93 -9.84 4.44
N CYS A 96 0.76 -11.13 4.70
CA CYS A 96 -0.43 -11.69 5.30
C CYS A 96 -0.08 -12.46 6.58
N PRO A 97 -0.79 -12.24 7.71
CA PRO A 97 -0.64 -13.06 8.91
C PRO A 97 -0.91 -14.54 8.61
N GLN A 98 -0.13 -15.44 9.20
CA GLN A 98 -0.24 -16.88 8.92
C GLN A 98 -1.65 -17.45 9.18
N ASN A 99 -2.32 -16.96 10.22
CA ASN A 99 -3.69 -17.37 10.57
C ASN A 99 -4.78 -16.76 9.67
N GLN A 100 -4.41 -15.90 8.72
CA GLN A 100 -5.31 -15.29 7.74
C GLN A 100 -4.99 -15.72 6.30
N LYS A 101 -4.07 -16.67 6.12
CA LYS A 101 -3.81 -17.29 4.82
C LYS A 101 -4.87 -18.35 4.54
N HIS A 102 -5.64 -18.14 3.49
CA HIS A 102 -6.74 -19.01 3.09
C HIS A 102 -6.48 -19.74 1.77
N ILE A 103 -5.68 -19.14 0.89
CA ILE A 103 -5.38 -19.68 -0.43
C ILE A 103 -4.19 -20.61 -0.36
N THR A 104 -4.37 -21.82 -0.89
CA THR A 104 -3.35 -22.88 -0.90
C THR A 104 -3.04 -23.32 -2.34
N VAL A 105 -1.89 -23.96 -2.55
CA VAL A 105 -1.46 -24.46 -3.87
C VAL A 105 -2.51 -25.37 -4.51
N ASN A 106 -3.23 -26.16 -3.72
CA ASN A 106 -4.25 -27.07 -4.24
C ASN A 106 -5.49 -26.33 -4.80
N MET A 107 -5.68 -25.07 -4.45
CA MET A 107 -6.78 -24.23 -4.95
C MET A 107 -6.42 -23.54 -6.27
N LEU A 108 -5.13 -23.48 -6.63
CA LEU A 108 -4.69 -22.85 -7.88
C LEU A 108 -4.93 -23.79 -9.08
N ASN A 109 -5.55 -23.25 -10.12
CA ASN A 109 -5.67 -23.95 -11.41
C ASN A 109 -4.52 -23.55 -12.35
N ARG A 110 -3.27 -23.65 -11.88
CA ARG A 110 -2.05 -23.25 -12.60
C ARG A 110 -1.02 -24.39 -12.59
N LYS A 111 -1.41 -25.52 -13.20
CA LYS A 111 -0.58 -26.73 -13.32
C LYS A 111 0.64 -26.54 -14.26
N ASP A 112 0.61 -25.46 -15.03
CA ASP A 112 1.71 -25.00 -15.90
C ASP A 112 2.88 -24.41 -15.12
N LEU A 113 2.68 -24.03 -13.86
CA LEU A 113 3.70 -23.43 -13.01
C LEU A 113 4.44 -24.48 -12.15
N SER A 114 5.73 -24.19 -11.86
CA SER A 114 6.49 -24.95 -10.87
C SER A 114 5.83 -24.83 -9.48
N LYS A 115 6.13 -25.77 -8.59
CA LYS A 115 5.64 -25.70 -7.19
C LYS A 115 6.07 -24.42 -6.48
N GLU A 116 7.26 -23.94 -6.75
CA GLU A 116 7.78 -22.69 -6.20
C GLU A 116 6.98 -21.49 -6.72
N SER A 117 6.74 -21.41 -8.02
CA SER A 117 5.92 -20.36 -8.64
C SER A 117 4.47 -20.39 -8.12
N GLN A 118 3.90 -21.57 -7.96
CA GLN A 118 2.56 -21.72 -7.35
C GLN A 118 2.53 -21.21 -5.91
N LYS A 119 3.59 -21.44 -5.13
CA LYS A 119 3.69 -20.92 -3.76
C LYS A 119 3.77 -19.39 -3.76
N ILE A 120 4.58 -18.79 -4.62
CA ILE A 120 4.68 -17.32 -4.76
C ILE A 120 3.31 -16.74 -5.12
N MET A 121 2.59 -17.36 -6.05
CA MET A 121 1.25 -16.94 -6.44
C MET A 121 0.26 -17.03 -5.27
N CYS A 122 0.29 -18.12 -4.49
CA CYS A 122 -0.53 -18.25 -3.29
C CYS A 122 -0.23 -17.17 -2.25
N ASP A 123 1.04 -16.86 -2.03
CA ASP A 123 1.43 -15.81 -1.08
C ASP A 123 0.97 -14.43 -1.56
N TYR A 124 1.03 -14.17 -2.86
CA TYR A 124 0.49 -12.94 -3.47
C TYR A 124 -1.03 -12.86 -3.31
N ASP A 125 -1.78 -13.89 -3.69
CA ASP A 125 -3.24 -13.93 -3.59
C ASP A 125 -3.71 -13.79 -2.14
N ASN A 126 -3.03 -14.43 -1.18
CA ASN A 126 -3.29 -14.23 0.24
C ASN A 126 -3.01 -12.78 0.69
N SER A 127 -2.00 -12.15 0.13
CA SER A 127 -1.70 -10.75 0.44
C SER A 127 -2.78 -9.80 -0.09
N ILE A 128 -3.36 -10.08 -1.27
CA ILE A 128 -4.49 -9.33 -1.82
C ILE A 128 -5.73 -9.50 -0.92
N LEU A 129 -6.07 -10.74 -0.57
CA LEU A 129 -7.23 -11.02 0.28
C LEU A 129 -7.11 -10.35 1.66
N TYR A 130 -5.89 -10.36 2.22
CA TYR A 130 -5.62 -9.66 3.47
C TYR A 130 -5.74 -8.14 3.32
N ASN A 131 -5.19 -7.57 2.25
CA ASN A 131 -5.30 -6.13 1.99
C ASN A 131 -6.75 -5.69 1.80
N ASP A 132 -7.57 -6.49 1.13
CA ASP A 132 -9.02 -6.26 1.02
C ASP A 132 -9.68 -6.17 2.41
N SER A 133 -9.33 -7.06 3.33
CA SER A 133 -9.82 -7.00 4.71
C SER A 133 -9.35 -5.74 5.46
N VAL A 134 -8.15 -5.24 5.17
CA VAL A 134 -7.62 -3.98 5.73
C VAL A 134 -8.38 -2.78 5.17
N LEU A 135 -8.64 -2.77 3.87
CA LEU A 135 -9.45 -1.71 3.23
C LEU A 135 -10.87 -1.70 3.77
N SER A 136 -11.48 -2.87 3.97
CA SER A 136 -12.82 -3.01 4.56
C SER A 136 -12.88 -2.35 5.95
N LYS A 137 -11.86 -2.50 6.79
CA LYS A 137 -11.78 -1.83 8.10
C LYS A 137 -11.77 -0.30 7.96
N ILE A 138 -11.04 0.24 6.98
CA ILE A 138 -11.00 1.68 6.73
C ILE A 138 -12.37 2.17 6.27
N VAL A 139 -13.01 1.46 5.34
CA VAL A 139 -14.36 1.78 4.87
C VAL A 139 -15.36 1.73 6.02
N ASP A 140 -15.36 0.66 6.82
CA ASP A 140 -16.26 0.49 7.94
C ASP A 140 -16.14 1.60 8.98
N TYR A 141 -14.93 2.14 9.15
CA TYR A 141 -14.70 3.27 10.04
C TYR A 141 -15.37 4.55 9.53
N TYR A 142 -15.29 4.79 8.22
CA TYR A 142 -15.77 6.04 7.62
C TYR A 142 -17.19 5.95 7.02
N LYS A 143 -17.81 4.77 6.95
CA LYS A 143 -19.10 4.56 6.23
C LYS A 143 -20.28 5.39 6.75
N ASN A 144 -20.20 5.88 7.97
CA ASN A 144 -21.24 6.72 8.58
C ASN A 144 -20.83 8.20 8.70
N GLU A 145 -19.68 8.56 8.15
CA GLU A 145 -19.15 9.92 8.14
C GLU A 145 -19.41 10.57 6.76
N ASP A 146 -19.46 11.89 6.72
CA ASP A 146 -19.47 12.66 5.47
C ASP A 146 -18.04 12.63 4.88
N ALA A 147 -17.69 11.53 4.25
CA ALA A 147 -16.33 11.24 3.80
C ALA A 147 -16.29 10.72 2.36
N VAL A 148 -15.22 11.04 1.68
CA VAL A 148 -14.85 10.42 0.39
C VAL A 148 -13.59 9.60 0.61
N ILE A 149 -13.66 8.32 0.24
CA ILE A 149 -12.52 7.40 0.32
C ILE A 149 -12.03 7.13 -1.09
N VAL A 150 -10.75 7.36 -1.34
CA VAL A 150 -10.10 7.03 -2.61
C VAL A 150 -9.03 5.99 -2.36
N TYR A 151 -9.11 4.87 -3.07
CA TYR A 151 -8.09 3.83 -3.07
C TYR A 151 -7.46 3.71 -4.44
N MET A 152 -6.14 3.68 -4.45
CA MET A 152 -5.33 3.36 -5.63
C MET A 152 -3.96 2.83 -5.18
N PRO A 153 -3.43 1.76 -5.78
CA PRO A 153 -2.02 1.42 -5.66
C PRO A 153 -1.16 2.36 -6.52
N ASP A 154 0.13 2.44 -6.24
CA ASP A 154 1.10 3.21 -7.02
C ASP A 154 1.43 2.52 -8.36
N HIS A 155 1.39 1.19 -8.40
CA HIS A 155 1.55 0.37 -9.60
C HIS A 155 0.91 -1.00 -9.42
N SER A 156 0.78 -1.73 -10.50
CA SER A 156 0.42 -3.13 -10.54
C SER A 156 1.68 -4.02 -10.52
N GLU A 157 1.50 -5.34 -10.59
CA GLU A 157 2.57 -6.32 -10.59
C GLU A 157 2.24 -7.51 -11.48
N GLY A 158 3.18 -7.91 -12.33
CA GLY A 158 3.01 -9.11 -13.15
C GLY A 158 3.06 -10.38 -12.30
N MET A 159 2.13 -11.32 -12.52
CA MET A 159 2.03 -12.57 -11.78
C MET A 159 1.86 -13.77 -12.71
N PHE A 160 2.94 -14.17 -13.37
CA PHE A 160 2.97 -15.35 -14.24
C PHE A 160 1.84 -15.36 -15.29
N ALA A 161 1.61 -14.23 -15.96
CA ALA A 161 0.50 -14.11 -16.88
C ALA A 161 0.65 -15.06 -18.10
N PRO A 162 -0.37 -15.87 -18.38
CA PRO A 162 -0.33 -16.81 -19.48
C PRO A 162 -0.09 -16.11 -20.82
N GLY A 163 0.93 -16.55 -21.55
CA GLY A 163 1.27 -15.99 -22.87
C GLY A 163 2.00 -14.64 -22.85
N ILE A 164 2.19 -14.03 -21.69
CA ILE A 164 2.86 -12.74 -21.54
C ILE A 164 4.18 -12.90 -20.79
N SER A 165 4.17 -13.48 -19.60
CA SER A 165 5.37 -13.65 -18.80
C SER A 165 5.34 -14.94 -17.98
N SER A 166 6.44 -15.68 -18.00
CA SER A 166 6.68 -16.79 -17.07
C SER A 166 7.29 -16.31 -15.74
N LYS A 167 7.43 -15.01 -15.56
CA LYS A 167 8.04 -14.38 -14.39
C LYS A 167 6.98 -13.68 -13.55
N TRP A 168 7.35 -13.34 -12.35
CA TRP A 168 6.60 -12.52 -11.43
C TRP A 168 7.38 -11.28 -11.05
N GLY A 169 6.67 -10.30 -10.53
CA GLY A 169 7.25 -9.03 -10.13
C GLY A 169 7.39 -8.03 -11.26
N ARG A 170 7.84 -6.85 -10.93
CA ARG A 170 8.11 -5.76 -11.86
C ARG A 170 9.60 -5.61 -12.09
N SER A 171 10.02 -5.55 -13.34
CA SER A 171 11.40 -5.28 -13.72
C SER A 171 11.52 -3.93 -14.42
N SER A 172 12.26 -3.02 -13.83
CA SER A 172 12.60 -1.72 -14.44
C SER A 172 13.57 -1.85 -15.63
N PHE A 173 14.16 -3.02 -15.82
CA PHE A 173 15.12 -3.31 -16.90
C PHE A 173 14.49 -4.13 -18.03
N ALA A 174 13.25 -4.58 -17.89
CA ALA A 174 12.57 -5.30 -18.96
C ALA A 174 12.27 -4.35 -20.13
N LYS A 175 12.42 -4.86 -21.37
CA LYS A 175 11.92 -4.15 -22.53
C LYS A 175 10.41 -3.96 -22.35
N ILE A 176 10.00 -2.72 -22.30
CA ILE A 176 8.58 -2.37 -22.15
C ILE A 176 7.91 -2.59 -23.50
N ASP A 177 7.18 -3.69 -23.64
CA ASP A 177 6.17 -3.85 -24.68
C ASP A 177 4.78 -3.57 -24.10
N TYR A 178 3.78 -3.48 -24.95
CA TYR A 178 2.42 -3.12 -24.52
C TYR A 178 1.84 -4.11 -23.49
N ALA A 179 2.05 -5.40 -23.67
CA ALA A 179 1.50 -6.42 -22.80
C ALA A 179 2.11 -6.36 -21.39
N ASN A 180 3.44 -6.22 -21.31
CA ASN A 180 4.15 -6.05 -20.04
C ASN A 180 3.81 -4.70 -19.39
N ALA A 181 3.66 -3.63 -20.16
CA ALA A 181 3.25 -2.34 -19.64
C ALA A 181 1.84 -2.42 -19.04
N TYR A 182 0.90 -3.05 -19.73
CA TYR A 182 -0.47 -3.22 -19.25
C TYR A 182 -0.52 -3.92 -17.90
N GLU A 183 0.18 -5.05 -17.75
CA GLU A 183 0.22 -5.79 -16.48
C GLU A 183 0.88 -5.05 -15.33
N ASN A 184 1.92 -4.28 -15.62
CA ASN A 184 2.69 -3.61 -14.58
C ASN A 184 2.15 -2.23 -14.18
N PHE A 185 1.28 -1.63 -15.01
CA PHE A 185 0.81 -0.26 -14.80
C PHE A 185 -0.71 -0.10 -14.74
N GLN A 186 -1.48 -1.12 -15.10
CA GLN A 186 -2.93 -1.07 -14.90
C GLN A 186 -3.26 -1.23 -13.42
N ILE A 187 -3.79 -0.19 -12.83
CA ILE A 187 -4.20 -0.19 -11.42
C ILE A 187 -5.71 -0.02 -11.28
N PRO A 188 -6.33 -0.60 -10.24
CA PRO A 188 -7.68 -0.24 -9.88
C PRO A 188 -7.70 1.18 -9.30
N LEU A 189 -8.72 1.95 -9.67
CA LEU A 189 -9.12 3.17 -8.97
C LEU A 189 -10.51 2.94 -8.39
N TRP A 190 -10.65 3.14 -7.10
CA TRP A 190 -11.91 2.96 -6.41
C TRP A 190 -12.24 4.19 -5.56
N ILE A 191 -13.50 4.65 -5.63
CA ILE A 191 -14.01 5.83 -4.93
C ILE A 191 -15.33 5.44 -4.26
N TYR A 192 -15.39 5.67 -2.96
CA TYR A 192 -16.57 5.42 -2.12
C TYR A 192 -17.08 6.71 -1.52
#